data_3fec8e132d6c0519c83570042643708f
#
_entry.id   3fec8e132d6c0519c83570042643708f
#
_cell.length_a   1.000
_cell.length_b   1.000
_cell.length_c   1.000
_cell.angle_alpha   90.00
_cell.angle_beta   90.00
_cell.angle_gamma   90.00
#
_symmetry.space_group_name_H-M   'P 1'
#
loop_
_entity.id
_entity.type
_entity.pdbx_description
1 polymer ?
#
loop_
_entity_poly.entity_id
_entity_poly.type
_entity_poly.pdbx_seq_one_letter_code
_entity_poly.pdbx_strand_id
1 'polypeptide(L)'
;SSYGNQIGLATGLVNEIYHPNYVAKRMEIGAVMGAAPRRNVIRENSDPGDVIILLGGRTGRDGIGGATGSSKAHTTKSIDVCGAEVQKGNAPTERKIQRLFRRAEVSSIIKKCNDFGAGGVSVAIGELADGLKVNLDKVPKKYAGLDGTELAISESQERMAVVVDPKDADKMLAFAEEENLEAVVVAKVTKEPRLVLSWRGKVIVDIARAFLDTNGAHQETDVRVTMPEEKANYFEEKKDVSDIKNAWLDTMNDLNVCSQKGLVEMFDSSIGASTVVMPYGGKTQLTPIQTMVAKLPVLEGKCDTVTMMSYGMDPYLT
;
A
#
# COMPACT_ATOMS: atom_id res chain seq x y z
N SER A 1 3.23 5.09 12.95
CA SER A 1 2.05 4.28 13.27
C SER A 1 2.41 2.83 13.49
N SER A 2 1.85 2.19 14.51
CA SER A 2 2.05 0.76 14.80
C SER A 2 1.10 -0.15 14.00
N TYR A 3 0.63 0.27 12.84
CA TYR A 3 -0.35 -0.46 12.03
C TYR A 3 0.11 -1.89 11.72
N GLY A 4 1.36 -2.07 11.29
CA GLY A 4 1.93 -3.40 11.04
C GLY A 4 1.82 -4.33 12.26
N ASN A 5 2.14 -3.83 13.45
CA ASN A 5 2.00 -4.59 14.69
C ASN A 5 0.52 -4.94 14.99
N GLN A 6 -0.41 -4.02 14.75
CA GLN A 6 -1.84 -4.24 14.99
C GLN A 6 -2.42 -5.32 14.08
N ILE A 7 -1.91 -5.47 12.86
CA ILE A 7 -2.32 -6.54 11.94
C ILE A 7 -1.52 -7.84 12.14
N GLY A 8 -0.63 -7.89 13.12
CA GLY A 8 0.11 -9.10 13.50
C GLY A 8 1.43 -9.29 12.77
N LEU A 9 2.05 -8.23 12.26
CA LEU A 9 3.36 -8.24 11.62
C LEU A 9 4.43 -7.64 12.55
N ALA A 10 5.60 -8.27 12.60
CA ALA A 10 6.75 -7.70 13.30
C ALA A 10 7.30 -6.49 12.55
N THR A 11 7.67 -5.46 13.28
CA THR A 11 8.37 -4.29 12.74
C THR A 11 9.86 -4.46 12.97
N GLY A 12 10.59 -4.96 11.98
CA GLY A 12 11.98 -5.38 12.13
C GLY A 12 13.01 -4.30 11.83
N LEU A 13 12.66 -3.27 11.08
CA LEU A 13 13.56 -2.14 10.77
C LEU A 13 12.74 -0.87 10.63
N VAL A 14 13.11 0.14 11.40
CA VAL A 14 12.50 1.48 11.34
C VAL A 14 13.63 2.50 11.47
N ASN A 15 13.68 3.47 10.57
CA ASN A 15 14.50 4.66 10.76
C ASN A 15 13.95 5.84 9.97
N GLU A 16 14.41 7.01 10.31
CA GLU A 16 14.09 8.28 9.66
C GLU A 16 15.35 8.89 9.04
N ILE A 17 15.20 9.53 7.91
CA ILE A 17 16.24 10.28 7.21
C ILE A 17 15.78 11.72 7.13
N TYR A 18 16.63 12.65 7.53
CA TYR A 18 16.32 14.06 7.67
C TYR A 18 17.00 14.88 6.57
N HIS A 19 16.21 15.73 5.92
CA HIS A 19 16.68 16.68 4.94
C HIS A 19 15.80 17.95 5.00
N PRO A 20 16.36 19.17 4.88
CA PRO A 20 15.60 20.42 5.00
C PRO A 20 14.38 20.50 4.06
N ASN A 21 14.46 19.91 2.88
CA ASN A 21 13.38 19.93 1.91
C ASN A 21 12.18 19.03 2.28
N TYR A 22 12.29 18.17 3.31
CA TYR A 22 11.19 17.34 3.79
C TYR A 22 10.33 18.01 4.88
N VAL A 23 10.58 19.26 5.22
CA VAL A 23 9.84 19.96 6.29
C VAL A 23 8.35 20.07 5.96
N ALA A 24 8.01 20.39 4.71
CA ALA A 24 6.63 20.57 4.28
C ALA A 24 5.97 19.30 3.73
N LYS A 25 6.76 18.27 3.42
CA LYS A 25 6.25 17.03 2.81
C LYS A 25 7.14 15.85 3.15
N ARG A 26 6.55 14.88 3.80
CA ARG A 26 7.20 13.60 4.11
C ARG A 26 7.08 12.62 2.95
N MET A 27 8.07 11.76 2.83
CA MET A 27 8.01 10.55 2.04
C MET A 27 8.11 9.36 3.01
N GLU A 28 7.15 8.44 2.95
CA GLU A 28 7.14 7.22 3.75
C GLU A 28 7.26 6.02 2.81
N ILE A 29 8.16 5.11 3.10
CA ILE A 29 8.37 3.88 2.36
C ILE A 29 8.19 2.73 3.34
N GLY A 30 7.29 1.82 3.02
CA GLY A 30 7.08 0.58 3.73
C GLY A 30 7.37 -0.61 2.85
N ALA A 31 8.00 -1.64 3.42
CA ALA A 31 8.17 -2.93 2.77
C ALA A 31 7.65 -4.03 3.68
N VAL A 32 6.92 -4.98 3.10
CA VAL A 32 6.36 -6.12 3.83
C VAL A 32 6.68 -7.41 3.08
N MET A 33 6.97 -8.46 3.85
CA MET A 33 7.21 -9.80 3.33
C MET A 33 6.05 -10.72 3.67
N GLY A 34 5.51 -11.38 2.66
CA GLY A 34 4.50 -12.42 2.78
C GLY A 34 4.92 -13.70 2.06
N ALA A 35 4.28 -14.80 2.39
CA ALA A 35 4.48 -16.07 1.70
C ALA A 35 3.15 -16.81 1.52
N ALA A 36 2.99 -17.50 0.40
CA ALA A 36 1.87 -18.36 0.12
C ALA A 36 2.34 -19.66 -0.56
N PRO A 37 1.67 -20.80 -0.35
CA PRO A 37 1.93 -22.00 -1.11
C PRO A 37 1.72 -21.74 -2.61
N ARG A 38 2.67 -22.18 -3.45
CA ARG A 38 2.60 -21.95 -4.90
C ARG A 38 1.29 -22.44 -5.52
N ARG A 39 0.71 -23.52 -5.00
CA ARG A 39 -0.58 -24.07 -5.45
C ARG A 39 -1.76 -23.11 -5.22
N ASN A 40 -1.64 -22.14 -4.32
CA ASN A 40 -2.68 -21.15 -4.00
C ASN A 40 -2.54 -19.86 -4.83
N VAL A 41 -1.50 -19.75 -5.66
CA VAL A 41 -1.28 -18.60 -6.52
C VAL A 41 -2.04 -18.81 -7.83
N ILE A 42 -3.18 -18.16 -7.96
CA ILE A 42 -4.02 -18.18 -9.17
C ILE A 42 -3.71 -16.93 -9.99
N ARG A 43 -3.58 -17.11 -11.32
CA ARG A 43 -3.36 -16.02 -12.29
C ARG A 43 -4.22 -16.31 -13.51
N GLU A 44 -5.49 -16.06 -13.40
CA GLU A 44 -6.47 -16.24 -14.45
C GLU A 44 -6.92 -14.89 -15.00
N ASN A 45 -7.46 -14.90 -16.22
CA ASN A 45 -8.12 -13.72 -16.78
C ASN A 45 -9.56 -13.66 -16.29
N SER A 46 -10.09 -12.44 -16.28
CA SER A 46 -11.52 -12.21 -16.04
C SER A 46 -12.30 -12.50 -17.32
N ASP A 47 -13.37 -13.29 -17.20
CA ASP A 47 -14.21 -13.67 -18.33
C ASP A 47 -15.53 -12.88 -18.34
N PRO A 48 -16.11 -12.59 -19.51
CA PRO A 48 -17.44 -11.99 -19.59
C PRO A 48 -18.47 -12.85 -18.85
N GLY A 49 -19.15 -12.25 -17.91
CA GLY A 49 -20.09 -12.92 -17.03
C GLY A 49 -19.62 -13.00 -15.57
N ASP A 50 -18.31 -12.97 -15.33
CA ASP A 50 -17.76 -12.93 -13.98
C ASP A 50 -18.33 -11.75 -13.19
N VAL A 51 -18.37 -11.90 -11.89
CA VAL A 51 -18.82 -10.87 -10.97
C VAL A 51 -17.66 -10.34 -10.13
N ILE A 52 -17.77 -9.08 -9.74
CA ILE A 52 -16.79 -8.45 -8.86
C ILE A 52 -17.45 -8.17 -7.52
N ILE A 53 -16.85 -8.71 -6.48
CA ILE A 53 -17.25 -8.52 -5.09
C ILE A 53 -16.29 -7.52 -4.46
N LEU A 54 -16.85 -6.43 -3.90
CA LEU A 54 -16.16 -5.53 -3.00
C LEU A 54 -16.33 -6.02 -1.58
N LEU A 55 -15.24 -6.20 -0.87
CA LEU A 55 -15.25 -6.67 0.51
C LEU A 55 -14.36 -5.79 1.40
N GLY A 56 -14.69 -5.72 2.69
CA GLY A 56 -13.93 -5.00 3.70
C GLY A 56 -14.63 -3.75 4.23
N GLY A 57 -13.90 -2.64 4.30
CA GLY A 57 -14.38 -1.38 4.86
C GLY A 57 -15.40 -0.66 3.97
N ARG A 58 -16.10 0.30 4.56
CA ARG A 58 -17.08 1.14 3.86
C ARG A 58 -16.43 2.39 3.27
N THR A 59 -17.06 2.96 2.25
CA THR A 59 -16.60 4.13 1.51
C THR A 59 -16.98 5.43 2.23
N GLY A 60 -16.00 6.31 2.41
CA GLY A 60 -16.15 7.69 2.86
C GLY A 60 -15.55 8.68 1.85
N ARG A 61 -15.18 9.87 2.29
CA ARG A 61 -14.46 10.89 1.48
C ARG A 61 -12.95 10.75 1.55
N ASP A 62 -12.47 9.59 1.97
CA ASP A 62 -11.04 9.35 2.14
C ASP A 62 -10.31 9.51 0.79
N GLY A 63 -9.23 10.29 0.77
CA GLY A 63 -8.30 10.39 -0.35
C GLY A 63 -8.89 10.88 -1.68
N ILE A 64 -10.01 11.60 -1.67
CA ILE A 64 -10.67 12.10 -2.91
C ILE A 64 -9.72 12.94 -3.76
N GLY A 65 -8.81 13.71 -3.15
CA GLY A 65 -7.77 14.45 -3.86
C GLY A 65 -6.75 13.58 -4.59
N GLY A 66 -6.67 12.28 -4.28
CA GLY A 66 -5.77 11.31 -4.90
C GLY A 66 -4.31 11.75 -4.87
N ALA A 67 -3.52 11.27 -5.82
CA ALA A 67 -2.11 11.62 -5.97
C ALA A 67 -1.88 13.14 -6.19
N THR A 68 -2.82 13.82 -6.84
CA THR A 68 -2.78 15.29 -7.03
C THR A 68 -2.91 16.02 -5.71
N GLY A 69 -3.83 15.60 -4.84
CA GLY A 69 -4.01 16.16 -3.50
C GLY A 69 -2.77 15.98 -2.63
N SER A 70 -2.20 14.78 -2.64
CA SER A 70 -0.97 14.47 -1.89
C SER A 70 0.27 15.17 -2.46
N SER A 71 0.23 15.64 -3.70
CA SER A 71 1.35 16.32 -4.37
C SER A 71 1.37 17.84 -4.16
N LYS A 72 0.34 18.41 -3.52
CA LYS A 72 0.30 19.84 -3.19
C LYS A 72 1.02 20.14 -1.88
N ALA A 73 1.60 21.33 -1.77
CA ALA A 73 2.13 21.82 -0.49
C ALA A 73 0.98 21.98 0.52
N HIS A 74 1.15 21.41 1.71
CA HIS A 74 0.19 21.51 2.78
C HIS A 74 0.48 22.72 3.70
N THR A 75 -0.59 23.40 4.10
CA THR A 75 -0.56 24.52 5.06
C THR A 75 -1.50 24.23 6.22
N THR A 76 -1.44 25.03 7.28
CA THR A 76 -2.38 24.88 8.40
C THR A 76 -3.85 24.93 7.97
N LYS A 77 -4.17 25.68 6.91
CA LYS A 77 -5.53 25.72 6.33
C LYS A 77 -5.95 24.43 5.63
N SER A 78 -4.99 23.57 5.25
CA SER A 78 -5.31 22.29 4.61
C SER A 78 -6.10 21.37 5.53
N ILE A 79 -5.91 21.46 6.86
CA ILE A 79 -6.66 20.67 7.85
C ILE A 79 -8.15 21.04 7.81
N ASP A 80 -8.46 22.33 7.69
CA ASP A 80 -9.85 22.80 7.68
C ASP A 80 -10.56 22.45 6.38
N VAL A 81 -9.84 22.44 5.25
CA VAL A 81 -10.40 22.22 3.91
C VAL A 81 -10.46 20.72 3.56
N CYS A 82 -9.44 19.96 3.91
CA CYS A 82 -9.26 18.56 3.49
C CYS A 82 -9.30 17.56 4.67
N GLY A 83 -9.67 17.98 5.87
CA GLY A 83 -9.67 17.12 7.06
C GLY A 83 -10.55 15.86 6.93
N ALA A 84 -11.64 15.94 6.14
CA ALA A 84 -12.51 14.81 5.85
C ALA A 84 -11.88 13.80 4.85
N GLU A 85 -10.86 14.21 4.11
CA GLU A 85 -10.18 13.40 3.11
C GLU A 85 -9.00 12.61 3.69
N VAL A 86 -8.62 12.88 4.94
CA VAL A 86 -7.54 12.15 5.61
C VAL A 86 -7.92 10.69 5.76
N GLN A 87 -7.12 9.83 5.16
CA GLN A 87 -7.28 8.39 5.30
C GLN A 87 -7.04 7.95 6.74
N LYS A 88 -7.89 7.06 7.22
CA LYS A 88 -7.79 6.49 8.57
C LYS A 88 -7.75 4.97 8.45
N GLY A 89 -6.61 4.40 8.78
CA GLY A 89 -6.42 2.95 8.79
C GLY A 89 -7.33 2.25 9.80
N ASN A 90 -7.81 1.07 9.44
CA ASN A 90 -8.60 0.18 10.28
C ASN A 90 -7.93 -1.19 10.35
N ALA A 91 -6.92 -1.31 11.19
CA ALA A 91 -6.16 -2.54 11.36
C ALA A 91 -7.01 -3.80 11.64
N PRO A 92 -8.08 -3.76 12.46
CA PRO A 92 -8.97 -4.91 12.62
C PRO A 92 -9.60 -5.40 11.31
N THR A 93 -10.04 -4.50 10.44
CA THR A 93 -10.60 -4.87 9.13
C THR A 93 -9.52 -5.48 8.23
N GLU A 94 -8.34 -4.87 8.16
CA GLU A 94 -7.20 -5.41 7.42
C GLU A 94 -6.81 -6.81 7.90
N ARG A 95 -6.77 -7.03 9.22
CA ARG A 95 -6.47 -8.36 9.76
C ARG A 95 -7.49 -9.42 9.37
N LYS A 96 -8.77 -9.07 9.30
CA LYS A 96 -9.83 -9.98 8.81
C LYS A 96 -9.64 -10.31 7.33
N ILE A 97 -9.33 -9.31 6.50
CA ILE A 97 -9.04 -9.52 5.07
C ILE A 97 -7.84 -10.47 4.92
N GLN A 98 -6.77 -10.25 5.64
CA GLN A 98 -5.60 -11.14 5.61
C GLN A 98 -5.95 -12.58 6.01
N ARG A 99 -6.77 -12.78 7.04
CA ARG A 99 -7.24 -14.10 7.45
C ARG A 99 -8.04 -14.77 6.37
N LEU A 100 -8.94 -14.04 5.72
CA LEU A 100 -9.76 -14.53 4.61
C LEU A 100 -8.88 -15.01 3.45
N PHE A 101 -7.97 -14.17 2.98
CA PHE A 101 -7.10 -14.47 1.84
C PHE A 101 -6.07 -15.58 2.10
N ARG A 102 -5.76 -15.88 3.36
CA ARG A 102 -4.86 -16.99 3.72
C ARG A 102 -5.51 -18.36 3.56
N ARG A 103 -6.82 -18.43 3.46
CA ARG A 103 -7.57 -19.68 3.29
C ARG A 103 -7.44 -20.17 1.85
N ALA A 104 -6.98 -21.42 1.66
CA ALA A 104 -6.79 -22.00 0.34
C ALA A 104 -8.09 -22.10 -0.46
N GLU A 105 -9.21 -22.44 0.21
CA GLU A 105 -10.53 -22.53 -0.39
C GLU A 105 -11.07 -21.16 -0.84
N VAL A 106 -10.60 -20.06 -0.27
CA VAL A 106 -10.93 -18.69 -0.67
C VAL A 106 -10.06 -18.27 -1.84
N SER A 107 -8.73 -18.37 -1.69
CA SER A 107 -7.81 -17.93 -2.74
C SER A 107 -7.97 -18.71 -4.05
N SER A 108 -8.41 -19.97 -3.98
CA SER A 108 -8.60 -20.81 -5.17
C SER A 108 -9.82 -20.43 -6.05
N ILE A 109 -10.77 -19.67 -5.55
CA ILE A 109 -11.93 -19.20 -6.32
C ILE A 109 -11.79 -17.75 -6.81
N ILE A 110 -10.72 -17.07 -6.43
CA ILE A 110 -10.42 -15.70 -6.85
C ILE A 110 -9.56 -15.74 -8.11
N LYS A 111 -10.08 -15.26 -9.25
CA LYS A 111 -9.35 -15.17 -10.51
C LYS A 111 -8.36 -14.01 -10.50
N LYS A 112 -8.81 -12.84 -10.05
CA LYS A 112 -8.01 -11.60 -9.87
C LYS A 112 -8.50 -10.85 -8.64
N CYS A 113 -7.63 -10.04 -8.08
CA CYS A 113 -8.01 -9.11 -7.03
C CYS A 113 -7.17 -7.83 -7.13
N ASN A 114 -7.72 -6.76 -6.58
CA ASN A 114 -7.04 -5.48 -6.44
C ASN A 114 -7.42 -4.83 -5.12
N ASP A 115 -6.49 -4.10 -4.53
CA ASP A 115 -6.75 -3.27 -3.36
C ASP A 115 -7.31 -1.89 -3.77
N PHE A 116 -7.78 -1.12 -2.79
CA PHE A 116 -8.30 0.22 -3.02
C PHE A 116 -7.26 1.26 -2.62
N GLY A 117 -6.54 1.74 -3.62
CA GLY A 117 -5.67 2.90 -3.52
C GLY A 117 -6.26 4.12 -4.22
N ALA A 118 -5.40 5.01 -4.71
CA ALA A 118 -5.77 6.23 -5.43
C ALA A 118 -6.67 5.91 -6.63
N GLY A 119 -7.76 6.68 -6.77
CA GLY A 119 -8.78 6.47 -7.78
C GLY A 119 -9.91 5.53 -7.39
N GLY A 120 -9.85 4.93 -6.20
CA GLY A 120 -10.94 4.17 -5.58
C GLY A 120 -11.53 3.09 -6.46
N VAL A 121 -12.87 3.02 -6.55
CA VAL A 121 -13.61 2.05 -7.37
C VAL A 121 -13.22 2.12 -8.85
N SER A 122 -12.99 3.32 -9.37
CA SER A 122 -12.65 3.52 -10.80
C SER A 122 -11.35 2.81 -11.19
N VAL A 123 -10.37 2.77 -10.30
CA VAL A 123 -9.08 2.11 -10.52
C VAL A 123 -9.12 0.67 -10.02
N ALA A 124 -9.43 0.45 -8.75
CA ALA A 124 -9.38 -0.89 -8.15
C ALA A 124 -10.24 -1.91 -8.89
N ILE A 125 -11.44 -1.51 -9.32
CA ILE A 125 -12.32 -2.36 -10.14
C ILE A 125 -11.99 -2.20 -11.62
N GLY A 126 -11.71 -0.97 -12.06
CA GLY A 126 -11.47 -0.66 -13.47
C GLY A 126 -10.31 -1.43 -14.10
N GLU A 127 -9.33 -1.85 -13.33
CA GLU A 127 -8.16 -2.62 -13.80
C GLU A 127 -8.40 -4.14 -13.85
N LEU A 128 -9.50 -4.63 -13.31
CA LEU A 128 -9.75 -6.08 -13.20
C LEU A 128 -10.18 -6.75 -14.50
N ALA A 129 -10.77 -6.00 -15.44
CA ALA A 129 -11.17 -6.50 -16.76
C ALA A 129 -11.30 -5.37 -17.78
N ASP A 130 -11.24 -5.71 -19.07
CA ASP A 130 -11.37 -4.75 -20.16
C ASP A 130 -12.78 -4.16 -20.25
N GLY A 131 -13.79 -4.99 -20.06
CA GLY A 131 -15.20 -4.61 -20.07
C GLY A 131 -15.84 -4.74 -18.71
N LEU A 132 -16.44 -3.67 -18.18
CA LEU A 132 -16.99 -3.62 -16.82
C LEU A 132 -18.26 -2.77 -16.75
N LYS A 133 -19.25 -3.29 -16.03
CA LYS A 133 -20.43 -2.51 -15.59
C LYS A 133 -20.46 -2.50 -14.06
N VAL A 134 -20.25 -1.34 -13.48
CA VAL A 134 -20.20 -1.10 -12.03
C VAL A 134 -21.46 -0.36 -11.59
N ASN A 135 -22.10 -0.86 -10.51
CA ASN A 135 -23.21 -0.19 -9.87
C ASN A 135 -22.75 0.46 -8.55
N LEU A 136 -22.56 1.76 -8.57
CA LEU A 136 -22.12 2.53 -7.40
C LEU A 136 -23.17 2.61 -6.28
N ASP A 137 -24.45 2.38 -6.59
CA ASP A 137 -25.50 2.33 -5.56
C ASP A 137 -25.30 1.18 -4.57
N LYS A 138 -24.63 0.10 -5.03
CA LYS A 138 -24.32 -1.09 -4.22
C LYS A 138 -23.06 -0.93 -3.37
N VAL A 139 -22.26 0.10 -3.60
CA VAL A 139 -21.03 0.33 -2.83
C VAL A 139 -21.38 0.70 -1.39
N PRO A 140 -20.90 -0.05 -0.38
CA PRO A 140 -21.15 0.24 1.02
C PRO A 140 -20.58 1.60 1.43
N LYS A 141 -21.35 2.37 2.21
CA LYS A 141 -21.04 3.75 2.58
C LYS A 141 -20.88 3.89 4.10
N LYS A 142 -19.88 4.67 4.54
CA LYS A 142 -19.70 5.03 5.96
C LYS A 142 -20.85 5.91 6.47
N TYR A 143 -21.39 6.78 5.59
CA TYR A 143 -22.45 7.74 5.91
C TYR A 143 -23.22 8.13 4.64
N ALA A 144 -24.37 8.76 4.83
CA ALA A 144 -25.17 9.29 3.73
C ALA A 144 -24.55 10.57 3.13
N GLY A 145 -24.99 10.94 1.92
CA GLY A 145 -24.58 12.19 1.27
C GLY A 145 -23.40 12.11 0.33
N LEU A 146 -22.81 10.92 0.15
CA LEU A 146 -21.81 10.70 -0.91
C LEU A 146 -22.48 10.71 -2.28
N ASP A 147 -21.91 11.44 -3.22
CA ASP A 147 -22.33 11.45 -4.61
C ASP A 147 -21.63 10.36 -5.45
N GLY A 148 -22.00 10.29 -6.74
CA GLY A 148 -21.45 9.28 -7.64
C GLY A 148 -19.96 9.44 -7.91
N THR A 149 -19.46 10.68 -7.94
CA THR A 149 -18.05 10.97 -8.12
C THR A 149 -17.24 10.55 -6.91
N GLU A 150 -17.69 10.95 -5.71
CA GLU A 150 -17.07 10.58 -4.45
C GLU A 150 -17.00 9.04 -4.27
N LEU A 151 -18.07 8.33 -4.63
CA LEU A 151 -18.11 6.87 -4.60
C LEU A 151 -17.15 6.23 -5.60
N ALA A 152 -16.98 6.85 -6.78
CA ALA A 152 -16.14 6.33 -7.85
C ALA A 152 -14.64 6.48 -7.55
N ILE A 153 -14.22 7.56 -6.88
CA ILE A 153 -12.79 7.90 -6.72
C ILE A 153 -12.27 7.84 -5.29
N SER A 154 -13.14 7.61 -4.29
CA SER A 154 -12.71 7.54 -2.89
C SER A 154 -11.72 6.42 -2.64
N GLU A 155 -10.63 6.75 -1.98
CA GLU A 155 -9.53 5.89 -1.59
C GLU A 155 -9.71 5.29 -0.18
N SER A 156 -10.95 5.06 0.29
CA SER A 156 -11.16 4.39 1.56
C SER A 156 -10.47 3.03 1.56
N GLN A 157 -9.51 2.86 2.46
CA GLN A 157 -8.64 1.68 2.53
C GLN A 157 -9.29 0.50 3.25
N GLU A 158 -8.52 -0.59 3.42
CA GLU A 158 -8.97 -1.89 3.94
C GLU A 158 -10.17 -2.44 3.17
N ARG A 159 -10.11 -2.29 1.85
CA ARG A 159 -11.07 -2.89 0.92
C ARG A 159 -10.33 -3.70 -0.15
N MET A 160 -10.96 -4.76 -0.62
CA MET A 160 -10.50 -5.55 -1.76
C MET A 160 -11.62 -5.71 -2.77
N ALA A 161 -11.28 -5.65 -4.04
CA ALA A 161 -12.15 -6.09 -5.13
C ALA A 161 -11.66 -7.44 -5.64
N VAL A 162 -12.54 -8.44 -5.68
CA VAL A 162 -12.21 -9.78 -6.15
C VAL A 162 -13.11 -10.20 -7.30
N VAL A 163 -12.52 -10.80 -8.33
CA VAL A 163 -13.22 -11.38 -9.48
C VAL A 163 -13.44 -12.85 -9.21
N VAL A 164 -14.69 -13.28 -9.27
CA VAL A 164 -15.07 -14.68 -9.12
C VAL A 164 -16.04 -15.10 -10.21
N ASP A 165 -16.05 -16.40 -10.52
CA ASP A 165 -17.10 -17.01 -11.35
C ASP A 165 -18.47 -16.80 -10.65
N PRO A 166 -19.56 -16.50 -11.37
CA PRO A 166 -20.89 -16.35 -10.78
C PRO A 166 -21.34 -17.50 -9.90
N LYS A 167 -20.93 -18.73 -10.20
CA LYS A 167 -21.26 -19.93 -9.41
C LYS A 167 -20.60 -19.92 -8.02
N ASP A 168 -19.50 -19.21 -7.85
CA ASP A 168 -18.74 -19.13 -6.60
C ASP A 168 -19.06 -17.85 -5.80
N ALA A 169 -19.92 -16.96 -6.32
CA ALA A 169 -20.23 -15.68 -5.69
C ALA A 169 -20.83 -15.85 -4.28
N ASP A 170 -21.86 -16.68 -4.14
CA ASP A 170 -22.50 -16.92 -2.84
C ASP A 170 -21.53 -17.55 -1.83
N LYS A 171 -20.65 -18.43 -2.30
CA LYS A 171 -19.61 -19.05 -1.48
C LYS A 171 -18.60 -18.01 -0.98
N MET A 172 -18.20 -17.07 -1.84
CA MET A 172 -17.29 -15.99 -1.47
C MET A 172 -17.91 -15.03 -0.44
N LEU A 173 -19.22 -14.71 -0.61
CA LEU A 173 -19.96 -13.90 0.36
C LEU A 173 -20.05 -14.61 1.73
N ALA A 174 -20.32 -15.92 1.75
CA ALA A 174 -20.35 -16.70 2.99
C ALA A 174 -18.98 -16.72 3.70
N PHE A 175 -17.89 -16.90 2.97
CA PHE A 175 -16.54 -16.83 3.54
C PHE A 175 -16.21 -15.47 4.15
N ALA A 176 -16.65 -14.38 3.51
CA ALA A 176 -16.47 -13.04 4.05
C ALA A 176 -17.28 -12.86 5.35
N GLU A 177 -18.51 -13.37 5.41
CA GLU A 177 -19.37 -13.34 6.61
C GLU A 177 -18.73 -14.09 7.78
N GLU A 178 -18.13 -15.26 7.55
CA GLU A 178 -17.40 -16.04 8.57
C GLU A 178 -16.29 -15.23 9.24
N GLU A 179 -15.64 -14.31 8.49
CA GLU A 179 -14.62 -13.39 9.01
C GLU A 179 -15.22 -12.07 9.51
N ASN A 180 -16.54 -11.91 9.55
CA ASN A 180 -17.23 -10.65 9.86
C ASN A 180 -16.79 -9.49 8.96
N LEU A 181 -16.66 -9.76 7.66
CA LEU A 181 -16.41 -8.77 6.62
C LEU A 181 -17.69 -8.50 5.84
N GLU A 182 -18.00 -7.23 5.62
CA GLU A 182 -19.04 -6.85 4.67
C GLU A 182 -18.54 -7.15 3.25
N ALA A 183 -19.37 -7.80 2.44
CA ALA A 183 -19.05 -8.14 1.06
C ALA A 183 -20.29 -7.99 0.17
N VAL A 184 -20.12 -7.36 -0.99
CA VAL A 184 -21.24 -7.05 -1.91
C VAL A 184 -20.80 -7.21 -3.35
N VAL A 185 -21.64 -7.83 -4.18
CA VAL A 185 -21.45 -7.83 -5.64
C VAL A 185 -21.76 -6.43 -6.19
N VAL A 186 -20.74 -5.74 -6.68
CA VAL A 186 -20.87 -4.35 -7.15
C VAL A 186 -20.70 -4.20 -8.67
N ALA A 187 -20.11 -5.19 -9.35
CA ALA A 187 -19.86 -5.10 -10.77
C ALA A 187 -19.98 -6.46 -11.48
N LYS A 188 -20.07 -6.38 -12.81
CA LYS A 188 -20.07 -7.53 -13.71
C LYS A 188 -19.10 -7.27 -14.86
N VAL A 189 -18.34 -8.30 -15.22
CA VAL A 189 -17.48 -8.29 -16.42
C VAL A 189 -18.33 -8.44 -17.67
N THR A 190 -18.04 -7.64 -18.70
CA THR A 190 -18.79 -7.59 -19.97
C THR A 190 -17.88 -7.92 -21.15
N LYS A 191 -18.50 -8.30 -22.28
CA LYS A 191 -17.78 -8.54 -23.55
C LYS A 191 -17.30 -7.23 -24.19
N GLU A 192 -18.07 -6.15 -24.02
CA GLU A 192 -17.75 -4.85 -24.58
C GLU A 192 -16.61 -4.21 -23.76
N PRO A 193 -15.49 -3.84 -24.39
CA PRO A 193 -14.32 -3.31 -23.68
C PRO A 193 -14.52 -1.83 -23.29
N ARG A 194 -15.35 -1.60 -22.30
CA ARG A 194 -15.71 -0.29 -21.77
C ARG A 194 -15.82 -0.33 -20.24
N LEU A 195 -15.36 0.70 -19.58
CA LEU A 195 -15.64 0.96 -18.18
C LEU A 195 -16.91 1.80 -18.06
N VAL A 196 -17.96 1.19 -17.51
CA VAL A 196 -19.26 1.85 -17.34
C VAL A 196 -19.59 1.90 -15.84
N LEU A 197 -19.77 3.11 -15.31
CA LEU A 197 -20.20 3.32 -13.92
C LEU A 197 -21.60 3.91 -13.91
N SER A 198 -22.49 3.34 -13.12
CA SER A 198 -23.87 3.81 -12.93
C SER A 198 -24.12 4.24 -11.48
N TRP A 199 -24.90 5.31 -11.29
CA TRP A 199 -25.33 5.82 -10.02
C TRP A 199 -26.74 6.39 -10.11
N ARG A 200 -27.62 5.99 -9.19
CA ARG A 200 -29.04 6.36 -9.18
C ARG A 200 -29.75 6.15 -10.50
N GLY A 201 -29.46 4.99 -11.13
CA GLY A 201 -30.06 4.59 -12.40
C GLY A 201 -29.54 5.35 -13.63
N LYS A 202 -28.52 6.20 -13.49
CA LYS A 202 -27.89 6.95 -14.60
C LYS A 202 -26.47 6.46 -14.80
N VAL A 203 -26.03 6.36 -16.05
CA VAL A 203 -24.63 6.19 -16.41
C VAL A 203 -23.92 7.52 -16.19
N ILE A 204 -22.89 7.52 -15.35
CA ILE A 204 -22.08 8.72 -15.04
C ILE A 204 -20.68 8.64 -15.62
N VAL A 205 -20.21 7.42 -15.96
CA VAL A 205 -18.95 7.19 -16.68
C VAL A 205 -19.20 6.12 -17.74
N ASP A 206 -18.72 6.36 -18.95
CA ASP A 206 -18.72 5.40 -20.05
C ASP A 206 -17.49 5.65 -20.94
N ILE A 207 -16.41 4.92 -20.68
CA ILE A 207 -15.10 5.14 -21.31
C ILE A 207 -14.64 3.87 -22.01
N ALA A 208 -14.19 4.00 -23.27
CA ALA A 208 -13.61 2.88 -24.00
C ALA A 208 -12.27 2.45 -23.39
N ARG A 209 -12.03 1.14 -23.31
CA ARG A 209 -10.76 0.59 -22.80
C ARG A 209 -9.56 1.13 -23.57
N ALA A 210 -9.63 1.19 -24.88
CA ALA A 210 -8.55 1.73 -25.73
C ALA A 210 -8.12 3.16 -25.33
N PHE A 211 -9.04 3.99 -24.82
CA PHE A 211 -8.68 5.31 -24.30
C PHE A 211 -7.93 5.21 -22.98
N LEU A 212 -8.35 4.33 -22.07
CA LEU A 212 -7.70 4.13 -20.78
C LEU A 212 -6.29 3.57 -20.93
N ASP A 213 -6.07 2.65 -21.86
CA ASP A 213 -4.78 1.97 -22.07
C ASP A 213 -3.71 2.90 -22.66
N THR A 214 -4.11 3.96 -23.37
CA THR A 214 -3.16 4.88 -24.02
C THR A 214 -2.89 6.16 -23.23
N ASN A 215 -3.56 6.37 -22.08
CA ASN A 215 -3.57 7.68 -21.38
C ASN A 215 -3.83 8.88 -22.32
N GLY A 216 -4.42 8.63 -23.49
CA GLY A 216 -4.80 9.64 -24.46
C GLY A 216 -3.69 10.28 -25.29
N ALA A 217 -2.41 9.98 -25.03
CA ALA A 217 -1.29 10.54 -25.77
C ALA A 217 -0.10 9.60 -25.83
N HIS A 218 0.50 9.45 -27.02
CA HIS A 218 1.81 8.86 -27.21
C HIS A 218 2.86 9.87 -26.74
N GLN A 219 3.71 9.49 -25.80
CA GLN A 219 4.81 10.34 -25.32
C GLN A 219 6.13 9.73 -25.76
N GLU A 220 6.91 10.52 -26.46
CA GLU A 220 8.29 10.21 -26.82
C GLU A 220 9.19 11.28 -26.21
N THR A 221 10.35 10.86 -25.68
CA THR A 221 11.33 11.79 -25.12
C THR A 221 12.75 11.29 -25.38
N ASP A 222 13.61 12.23 -25.68
CA ASP A 222 15.06 11.99 -25.76
C ASP A 222 15.69 12.20 -24.39
N VAL A 223 16.41 11.20 -23.90
CA VAL A 223 17.12 11.28 -22.63
C VAL A 223 18.62 11.34 -22.85
N ARG A 224 19.25 12.41 -22.38
CA ARG A 224 20.71 12.55 -22.34
C ARG A 224 21.19 12.28 -20.92
N VAL A 225 21.96 11.21 -20.75
CA VAL A 225 22.61 10.89 -19.49
C VAL A 225 24.01 11.50 -19.51
N THR A 226 24.28 12.40 -18.57
CA THR A 226 25.62 13.00 -18.39
C THR A 226 26.32 12.23 -17.28
N MET A 227 27.51 11.76 -17.54
CA MET A 227 28.32 11.12 -16.48
C MET A 227 28.74 12.17 -15.46
N PRO A 228 28.77 11.84 -14.16
CA PRO A 228 29.32 12.72 -13.15
C PRO A 228 30.79 13.03 -13.43
N GLU A 229 31.25 14.22 -13.05
CA GLU A 229 32.65 14.56 -13.17
C GLU A 229 33.52 13.66 -12.27
N GLU A 230 34.70 13.26 -12.74
CA GLU A 230 35.63 12.44 -11.93
C GLU A 230 35.97 13.05 -10.57
N LYS A 231 35.95 14.39 -10.49
CA LYS A 231 36.18 15.15 -9.24
C LYS A 231 35.02 15.07 -8.25
N ALA A 232 33.86 14.60 -8.67
CA ALA A 232 32.65 14.47 -7.82
C ALA A 232 32.56 13.06 -7.19
N ASN A 233 33.66 12.36 -7.02
CA ASN A 233 33.67 11.06 -6.34
C ASN A 233 33.49 11.24 -4.84
N TYR A 234 32.31 10.95 -4.34
CA TYR A 234 31.94 11.04 -2.92
C TYR A 234 32.92 10.29 -2.00
N PHE A 235 33.47 9.16 -2.44
CA PHE A 235 34.39 8.35 -1.63
C PHE A 235 35.82 8.91 -1.55
N GLU A 236 36.13 9.90 -2.38
CA GLU A 236 37.45 10.57 -2.40
C GLU A 236 37.42 11.93 -1.72
N GLU A 237 36.29 12.42 -1.29
CA GLU A 237 36.16 13.68 -0.57
C GLU A 237 36.88 13.61 0.77
N LYS A 238 37.92 14.43 0.94
CA LYS A 238 38.63 14.57 2.22
C LYS A 238 38.14 15.83 2.92
N LYS A 239 37.54 15.63 4.10
CA LYS A 239 37.20 16.74 4.99
C LYS A 239 38.44 17.08 5.82
N ASP A 240 38.87 18.32 5.77
CA ASP A 240 39.90 18.83 6.68
C ASP A 240 39.25 19.10 8.05
N VAL A 241 39.69 18.35 9.06
CA VAL A 241 39.17 18.43 10.42
C VAL A 241 40.24 19.01 11.32
N SER A 242 40.21 20.31 11.53
CA SER A 242 41.16 21.02 12.43
C SER A 242 40.84 20.83 13.92
N ASP A 243 39.55 20.68 14.28
CA ASP A 243 39.09 20.42 15.65
C ASP A 243 38.33 19.09 15.70
N ILE A 244 39.05 18.02 16.00
CA ILE A 244 38.52 16.65 16.04
C ILE A 244 37.39 16.50 17.08
N LYS A 245 37.53 17.16 18.24
CA LYS A 245 36.53 17.02 19.32
C LYS A 245 35.20 17.65 18.90
N ASN A 246 35.22 18.86 18.40
CA ASN A 246 33.98 19.53 17.98
C ASN A 246 33.39 18.84 16.75
N ALA A 247 34.20 18.45 15.76
CA ALA A 247 33.71 17.70 14.60
C ALA A 247 33.03 16.35 14.99
N TRP A 248 33.59 15.66 16.00
CA TRP A 248 32.99 14.45 16.53
C TRP A 248 31.64 14.74 17.19
N LEU A 249 31.57 15.77 18.05
CA LEU A 249 30.32 16.14 18.73
C LEU A 249 29.25 16.59 17.74
N ASP A 250 29.61 17.37 16.73
CA ASP A 250 28.67 17.81 15.68
C ASP A 250 28.14 16.63 14.88
N THR A 251 29.01 15.70 14.50
CA THR A 251 28.60 14.46 13.82
C THR A 251 27.64 13.63 14.69
N MET A 252 27.91 13.49 15.99
CA MET A 252 27.04 12.72 16.90
C MET A 252 25.70 13.43 17.17
N ASN A 253 25.62 14.73 16.98
CA ASN A 253 24.39 15.51 17.11
C ASN A 253 23.59 15.59 15.79
N ASP A 254 24.16 15.18 14.67
CA ASP A 254 23.44 15.13 13.40
C ASP A 254 22.25 14.15 13.49
N LEU A 255 21.07 14.59 13.06
CA LEU A 255 19.84 13.80 13.11
C LEU A 255 19.93 12.50 12.30
N ASN A 256 20.75 12.48 11.24
CA ASN A 256 20.97 11.28 10.43
C ASN A 256 22.02 10.33 11.03
N VAL A 257 22.72 10.74 12.09
CA VAL A 257 23.77 9.95 12.74
C VAL A 257 23.43 9.58 14.16
N CYS A 258 22.70 10.42 14.89
CA CYS A 258 22.33 10.17 16.28
C CYS A 258 21.44 8.91 16.41
N SER A 259 21.45 8.30 17.62
CA SER A 259 20.67 7.09 17.86
C SER A 259 19.17 7.32 17.73
N GLN A 260 18.52 6.51 16.91
CA GLN A 260 17.07 6.48 16.74
C GLN A 260 16.40 5.37 17.57
N LYS A 261 17.05 4.89 18.64
CA LYS A 261 16.55 3.81 19.47
C LYS A 261 15.16 4.09 20.03
N GLY A 262 14.89 5.32 20.47
CA GLY A 262 13.59 5.72 20.99
C GLY A 262 12.47 5.59 19.94
N LEU A 263 12.76 5.85 18.65
CA LEU A 263 11.81 5.62 17.56
C LEU A 263 11.53 4.12 17.40
N VAL A 264 12.58 3.30 17.35
CA VAL A 264 12.44 1.85 17.14
C VAL A 264 11.67 1.18 18.29
N GLU A 265 11.90 1.63 19.52
CA GLU A 265 11.22 1.11 20.73
C GLU A 265 9.71 1.43 20.78
N MET A 266 9.21 2.30 19.91
CA MET A 266 7.76 2.50 19.73
C MET A 266 7.05 1.34 19.03
N PHE A 267 7.80 0.38 18.49
CA PHE A 267 7.30 -0.72 17.69
C PHE A 267 7.69 -2.07 18.29
N ASP A 268 6.88 -3.09 17.99
CA ASP A 268 7.16 -4.47 18.39
C ASP A 268 7.79 -5.25 17.23
N SER A 269 9.02 -5.69 17.44
CA SER A 269 9.77 -6.51 16.49
C SER A 269 9.61 -8.01 16.71
N SER A 270 8.87 -8.44 17.73
CA SER A 270 8.73 -9.84 18.13
C SER A 270 7.42 -10.50 17.70
N ILE A 271 6.43 -9.74 17.24
CA ILE A 271 5.12 -10.26 16.86
C ILE A 271 5.25 -11.37 15.79
N GLY A 272 4.54 -12.47 16.03
CA GLY A 272 4.57 -13.65 15.17
C GLY A 272 5.79 -14.54 15.35
N ALA A 273 6.73 -14.19 16.26
CA ALA A 273 7.91 -14.96 16.62
C ALA A 273 8.79 -15.41 15.43
N SER A 274 8.77 -14.64 14.33
CA SER A 274 9.52 -14.93 13.10
C SER A 274 10.82 -14.14 12.96
N THR A 275 11.01 -13.09 13.76
CA THR A 275 12.20 -12.24 13.70
C THR A 275 13.45 -13.00 14.13
N VAL A 276 14.46 -13.01 13.26
CA VAL A 276 15.76 -13.68 13.51
C VAL A 276 16.78 -12.69 14.04
N VAL A 277 16.82 -11.47 13.50
CA VAL A 277 17.71 -10.40 13.95
C VAL A 277 16.86 -9.27 14.49
N MET A 278 17.02 -8.98 15.79
CA MET A 278 16.32 -7.89 16.46
C MET A 278 16.90 -6.54 16.04
N PRO A 279 16.12 -5.44 16.11
CA PRO A 279 16.53 -4.10 15.64
C PRO A 279 17.83 -3.58 16.27
N TYR A 280 18.15 -4.06 17.46
CA TYR A 280 19.43 -3.78 18.13
C TYR A 280 20.10 -5.08 18.55
N GLY A 281 21.32 -5.28 18.08
CA GLY A 281 22.14 -6.46 18.34
C GLY A 281 23.34 -6.17 19.23
N GLY A 282 24.25 -7.17 19.28
CA GLY A 282 25.42 -7.16 20.13
C GLY A 282 25.12 -7.55 21.59
N LYS A 283 26.18 -7.73 22.35
CA LYS A 283 26.09 -8.17 23.77
C LYS A 283 25.25 -7.22 24.63
N THR A 284 25.27 -5.94 24.34
CA THR A 284 24.58 -4.88 25.08
C THR A 284 23.28 -4.43 24.40
N GLN A 285 22.92 -5.02 23.25
CA GLN A 285 21.76 -4.63 22.45
C GLN A 285 21.70 -3.12 22.13
N LEU A 286 22.84 -2.57 21.75
CA LEU A 286 23.00 -1.14 21.40
C LEU A 286 23.40 -0.93 19.94
N THR A 287 23.76 -1.98 19.20
CA THR A 287 24.20 -1.88 17.82
C THR A 287 22.98 -1.96 16.89
N PRO A 288 22.63 -0.88 16.17
CA PRO A 288 21.51 -0.90 15.22
C PRO A 288 21.82 -1.85 14.06
N ILE A 289 20.77 -2.49 13.54
CA ILE A 289 20.86 -3.31 12.35
C ILE A 289 20.59 -2.46 11.09
N GLN A 290 21.08 -2.95 9.95
CA GLN A 290 20.83 -2.35 8.63
C GLN A 290 19.95 -3.23 7.74
N THR A 291 19.54 -4.39 8.25
CA THR A 291 18.77 -5.38 7.49
C THR A 291 17.77 -6.04 8.41
N MET A 292 16.51 -6.05 8.02
CA MET A 292 15.52 -6.91 8.67
C MET A 292 15.76 -8.36 8.24
N VAL A 293 15.85 -9.27 9.19
CA VAL A 293 15.94 -10.71 8.95
C VAL A 293 14.83 -11.43 9.70
N ALA A 294 13.97 -12.12 8.97
CA ALA A 294 12.85 -12.85 9.54
C ALA A 294 12.61 -14.17 8.82
N LYS A 295 12.07 -15.16 9.51
CA LYS A 295 11.62 -16.41 8.92
C LYS A 295 10.40 -16.16 8.02
N LEU A 296 10.27 -16.93 6.95
CA LEU A 296 9.07 -16.91 6.13
C LEU A 296 7.84 -17.27 6.96
N PRO A 297 6.77 -16.45 6.89
CA PRO A 297 5.54 -16.70 7.61
C PRO A 297 4.75 -17.84 6.95
N VAL A 298 4.92 -19.07 7.41
CA VAL A 298 4.13 -20.23 6.97
C VAL A 298 2.97 -20.51 7.91
N LEU A 299 1.87 -21.03 7.36
CA LEU A 299 0.66 -21.34 8.15
C LEU A 299 0.83 -22.58 9.02
N GLU A 300 1.53 -23.57 8.51
CA GLU A 300 1.70 -24.87 9.14
C GLU A 300 3.16 -25.34 9.05
N GLY A 301 3.59 -26.12 10.03
CA GLY A 301 4.93 -26.69 10.08
C GLY A 301 6.00 -25.71 10.54
N LYS A 302 7.26 -26.10 10.31
CA LYS A 302 8.45 -25.29 10.60
C LYS A 302 9.06 -24.80 9.28
N CYS A 303 9.50 -23.55 9.27
CA CYS A 303 10.25 -22.97 8.17
C CYS A 303 11.57 -22.40 8.70
N ASP A 304 12.69 -22.88 8.19
CA ASP A 304 14.02 -22.37 8.51
C ASP A 304 14.58 -21.45 7.43
N THR A 305 13.82 -21.23 6.35
CA THR A 305 14.13 -20.22 5.34
C THR A 305 13.87 -18.83 5.91
N VAL A 306 14.85 -17.95 5.74
CA VAL A 306 14.74 -16.55 6.13
C VAL A 306 14.67 -15.64 4.92
N THR A 307 14.05 -14.48 5.12
CA THR A 307 14.09 -13.34 4.20
C THR A 307 14.93 -12.24 4.79
N MET A 308 15.60 -11.50 3.94
CA MET A 308 16.39 -10.32 4.30
C MET A 308 15.89 -9.13 3.48
N MET A 309 15.61 -8.02 4.13
CA MET A 309 15.24 -6.75 3.50
C MET A 309 16.16 -5.67 4.02
N SER A 310 16.82 -4.97 3.10
CA SER A 310 17.62 -3.79 3.38
C SER A 310 17.33 -2.71 2.36
N TYR A 311 17.66 -1.48 2.68
CA TYR A 311 17.57 -0.36 1.76
C TYR A 311 18.74 0.60 1.99
N GLY A 312 18.98 1.46 1.03
CA GLY A 312 19.89 2.57 1.14
C GLY A 312 19.29 3.80 0.48
N MET A 313 19.40 4.93 1.15
CA MET A 313 18.97 6.23 0.63
C MET A 313 19.82 7.31 1.26
N ASP A 314 20.32 8.21 0.44
CA ASP A 314 20.96 9.46 0.88
C ASP A 314 20.38 10.63 0.09
N PRO A 315 19.57 11.51 0.71
CA PRO A 315 18.95 12.63 0.04
C PRO A 315 19.93 13.77 -0.30
N TYR A 316 21.18 13.69 0.14
CA TYR A 316 22.24 14.66 -0.17
C TYR A 316 23.09 14.24 -1.37
N LEU A 317 22.94 13.02 -1.87
CA LEU A 317 23.55 12.59 -3.12
C LEU A 317 22.77 13.18 -4.30
N THR A 318 23.42 13.95 -5.15
CA THR A 318 22.85 14.57 -6.35
C THR A 318 23.44 14.00 -7.63
#